data_a47d27182a2070d14cd51abd7773a900
#
_entry.id   a47d27182a2070d14cd51abd7773a900
#
_cell.length_a   1.000
_cell.length_b   1.000
_cell.length_c   1.000
_cell.angle_alpha   90.00
_cell.angle_beta   90.00
_cell.angle_gamma   90.00
#
_symmetry.space_group_name_H-M   'P 1'
#
loop_
_entity.id
_entity.type
_entity.pdbx_description
1 polymer ?
#
loop_
_entity_poly.entity_id
_entity_poly.type
_entity_poly.pdbx_seq_one_letter_code
_entity_poly.pdbx_strand_id
1 'polypeptide(L)'
;MLELSNELAALRKELLRLRGDRTVYPDATIVIPVNTQKDLKNICQLLSDLAKYSDRKRIEIVLVINNYPANDPPKEIKMYQHMGLTVIDIPHVEHVGGIAIAARIPGIKVANSSKIILFDADCRIPDPTALINWYIQQFDDNYDLAYTHVNYTDLPPGISVKVRMFVHHASRWFRRQILGIPTSRGSNYAVRKKFILQLFAEGRIPYDIHVGPAVKSTGGKIAYSGAKELVVLTSGRFFAPGWKVLIEYLLWRTGYYRRILKAKPKKAVIEQ
;
A
#
# COMPACT_ATOMS: atom_id res chain seq x y z
N MET A 1 25.35 -4.78 21.02
CA MET A 1 25.37 -3.38 20.50
C MET A 1 26.15 -3.24 19.19
N LEU A 2 27.33 -3.82 19.02
CA LEU A 2 28.12 -3.74 17.76
C LEU A 2 27.46 -4.45 16.58
N GLU A 3 26.82 -5.61 16.76
CA GLU A 3 26.09 -6.32 15.70
C GLU A 3 24.90 -5.52 15.18
N LEU A 4 24.08 -4.96 16.08
CA LEU A 4 22.93 -4.13 15.71
C LEU A 4 23.35 -2.88 14.92
N SER A 5 24.52 -2.30 15.22
CA SER A 5 25.07 -1.17 14.47
C SER A 5 25.50 -1.55 13.06
N ASN A 6 26.03 -2.76 12.89
CA ASN A 6 26.47 -3.28 11.58
C ASN A 6 25.27 -3.63 10.68
N GLU A 7 24.22 -4.23 11.22
CA GLU A 7 22.99 -4.53 10.48
C GLU A 7 22.28 -3.24 10.00
N LEU A 8 22.21 -2.22 10.86
CA LEU A 8 21.65 -0.92 10.50
C LEU A 8 22.48 -0.20 9.44
N ALA A 9 23.82 -0.30 9.52
CA ALA A 9 24.71 0.27 8.51
C ALA A 9 24.57 -0.44 7.16
N ALA A 10 24.46 -1.76 7.15
CA ALA A 10 24.23 -2.55 5.95
C ALA A 10 22.86 -2.20 5.32
N LEU A 11 21.80 -2.15 6.11
CA LEU A 11 20.47 -1.75 5.67
C LEU A 11 20.48 -0.33 5.06
N ARG A 12 21.15 0.61 5.73
CA ARG A 12 21.32 1.99 5.22
C ARG A 12 22.00 2.00 3.85
N LYS A 13 23.08 1.24 3.69
CA LYS A 13 23.82 1.16 2.42
C LYS A 13 22.89 0.70 1.27
N GLU A 14 22.11 -0.34 1.51
CA GLU A 14 21.19 -0.88 0.50
C GLU A 14 20.03 0.08 0.20
N LEU A 15 19.44 0.74 1.20
CA LEU A 15 18.39 1.74 1.00
C LEU A 15 18.90 2.96 0.23
N LEU A 16 20.13 3.41 0.48
CA LEU A 16 20.77 4.48 -0.31
C LEU A 16 21.04 4.05 -1.75
N ARG A 17 21.44 2.79 -1.96
CA ARG A 17 21.60 2.21 -3.31
C ARG A 17 20.29 2.22 -4.09
N LEU A 18 19.18 1.83 -3.46
CA LEU A 18 17.85 1.86 -4.10
C LEU A 18 17.48 3.25 -4.60
N ARG A 19 17.75 4.26 -3.82
CA ARG A 19 17.43 5.64 -4.17
C ARG A 19 18.27 6.16 -5.33
N GLY A 20 19.52 5.72 -5.42
CA GLY A 20 20.48 6.21 -6.41
C GLY A 20 20.75 7.71 -6.33
N ASP A 21 21.08 8.33 -7.46
CA ASP A 21 21.32 9.77 -7.54
C ASP A 21 20.02 10.55 -7.35
N ARG A 22 20.03 11.50 -6.41
CA ARG A 22 18.88 12.35 -6.06
C ARG A 22 18.55 13.40 -7.14
N THR A 23 19.46 13.68 -8.02
CA THR A 23 19.24 14.64 -9.13
C THR A 23 18.38 14.07 -10.25
N VAL A 24 18.17 12.76 -10.24
CA VAL A 24 17.38 12.05 -11.27
C VAL A 24 16.08 11.54 -10.66
N TYR A 25 14.97 11.70 -11.39
CA TYR A 25 13.67 11.20 -10.97
C TYR A 25 13.67 9.67 -10.77
N PRO A 26 13.07 9.17 -9.69
CA PRO A 26 12.96 7.73 -9.46
C PRO A 26 11.99 7.08 -10.45
N ASP A 27 12.25 5.81 -10.78
CA ASP A 27 11.39 5.01 -11.64
C ASP A 27 10.03 4.71 -10.97
N ALA A 28 10.04 4.57 -9.64
CA ALA A 28 8.83 4.48 -8.84
C ALA A 28 9.06 5.04 -7.43
N THR A 29 7.98 5.46 -6.76
CA THR A 29 7.99 5.83 -5.34
C THR A 29 7.12 4.87 -4.56
N ILE A 30 7.69 4.25 -3.52
CA ILE A 30 6.97 3.44 -2.54
C ILE A 30 6.54 4.34 -1.39
N VAL A 31 5.24 4.36 -1.06
CA VAL A 31 4.69 5.14 0.05
C VAL A 31 4.15 4.20 1.12
N ILE A 32 4.63 4.34 2.35
CA ILE A 32 4.31 3.46 3.48
C ILE A 32 3.82 4.32 4.64
N PRO A 33 2.55 4.23 5.04
CA PRO A 33 2.07 4.83 6.28
C PRO A 33 2.56 4.00 7.47
N VAL A 34 3.11 4.67 8.47
CA VAL A 34 3.62 4.05 9.70
C VAL A 34 2.88 4.62 10.90
N ASN A 35 1.98 3.83 11.46
CA ASN A 35 1.33 4.16 12.72
C ASN A 35 2.27 3.84 13.89
N THR A 36 2.70 4.86 14.64
CA THR A 36 3.72 4.69 15.68
C THR A 36 3.32 3.72 16.77
N GLN A 37 2.05 3.63 17.10
CA GLN A 37 1.56 2.73 18.16
C GLN A 37 1.51 1.26 17.73
N LYS A 38 1.49 0.98 16.42
CA LYS A 38 1.25 -0.37 15.90
C LYS A 38 2.38 -0.91 15.02
N ASP A 39 3.04 -0.03 14.27
CA ASP A 39 3.81 -0.43 13.09
C ASP A 39 5.31 -0.14 13.18
N LEU A 40 5.80 0.56 14.24
CA LEU A 40 7.23 0.89 14.38
C LEU A 40 8.16 -0.33 14.38
N LYS A 41 7.68 -1.47 14.90
CA LYS A 41 8.46 -2.72 14.90
C LYS A 41 8.38 -3.44 13.53
N ASN A 42 7.28 -3.28 12.82
CA ASN A 42 7.02 -4.00 11.57
C ASN A 42 7.77 -3.37 10.39
N ILE A 43 7.87 -2.05 10.36
CA ILE A 43 8.47 -1.32 9.23
C ILE A 43 9.92 -1.73 8.97
N CYS A 44 10.72 -2.05 9.99
CA CYS A 44 12.10 -2.49 9.83
C CYS A 44 12.19 -3.75 8.97
N GLN A 45 11.24 -4.67 9.13
CA GLN A 45 11.20 -5.91 8.37
C GLN A 45 10.82 -5.67 6.90
N LEU A 46 9.85 -4.79 6.65
CA LEU A 46 9.50 -4.39 5.29
C LEU A 46 10.66 -3.68 4.59
N LEU A 47 11.35 -2.76 5.28
CA LEU A 47 12.53 -2.08 4.74
C LEU A 47 13.65 -3.07 4.43
N SER A 48 13.84 -4.09 5.27
CA SER A 48 14.81 -5.17 5.06
C SER A 48 14.46 -6.03 3.83
N ASP A 49 13.16 -6.28 3.59
CA ASP A 49 12.73 -6.98 2.38
C ASP A 49 12.95 -6.08 1.14
N LEU A 50 12.58 -4.81 1.19
CA LEU A 50 12.79 -3.87 0.08
C LEU A 50 14.27 -3.66 -0.25
N ALA A 51 15.16 -3.69 0.74
CA ALA A 51 16.60 -3.59 0.54
C ALA A 51 17.21 -4.71 -0.32
N LYS A 52 16.51 -5.85 -0.44
CA LYS A 52 16.91 -6.96 -1.32
C LYS A 52 16.61 -6.72 -2.80
N TYR A 53 15.94 -5.62 -3.14
CA TYR A 53 15.71 -5.26 -4.54
C TYR A 53 17.03 -5.11 -5.29
N SER A 54 17.20 -5.81 -6.42
CA SER A 54 18.48 -5.99 -7.10
C SER A 54 18.54 -5.46 -8.53
N ASP A 55 17.50 -4.80 -9.02
CA ASP A 55 17.49 -4.20 -10.37
C ASP A 55 18.17 -2.80 -10.36
N ARG A 56 18.42 -2.26 -11.54
CA ARG A 56 19.03 -0.95 -11.79
C ARG A 56 18.05 0.23 -11.64
N LYS A 57 16.76 -0.03 -11.58
CA LYS A 57 15.73 1.01 -11.43
C LYS A 57 15.83 1.67 -10.06
N ARG A 58 15.63 2.96 -10.02
CA ARG A 58 15.72 3.78 -8.81
C ARG A 58 14.38 3.83 -8.12
N ILE A 59 14.39 3.46 -6.85
CA ILE A 59 13.19 3.38 -6.04
C ILE A 59 13.29 4.38 -4.89
N GLU A 60 12.42 5.37 -4.89
CA GLU A 60 12.25 6.25 -3.74
C GLU A 60 11.34 5.58 -2.71
N ILE A 61 11.69 5.71 -1.43
CA ILE A 61 10.82 5.26 -0.32
C ILE A 61 10.44 6.47 0.51
N VAL A 62 9.13 6.66 0.68
CA VAL A 62 8.53 7.71 1.50
C VAL A 62 7.80 7.06 2.66
N LEU A 63 8.20 7.38 3.88
CA LEU A 63 7.51 6.99 5.10
C LEU A 63 6.62 8.12 5.56
N VAL A 64 5.36 7.82 5.90
CA VAL A 64 4.44 8.78 6.52
C VAL A 64 4.19 8.33 7.95
N ILE A 65 4.93 8.91 8.88
CA ILE A 65 4.87 8.57 10.31
C ILE A 65 3.73 9.36 10.95
N ASN A 66 2.82 8.66 11.60
CA ASN A 66 1.61 9.26 12.15
C ASN A 66 1.19 8.62 13.48
N ASN A 67 0.21 9.27 14.13
CA ASN A 67 -0.43 8.81 15.37
C ASN A 67 0.51 8.81 16.59
N TYR A 68 1.13 9.96 16.85
CA TYR A 68 1.95 10.24 18.03
C TYR A 68 1.61 11.61 18.62
N PRO A 69 1.92 11.90 19.91
CA PRO A 69 1.72 13.22 20.50
C PRO A 69 2.55 14.29 19.78
N ALA A 70 1.93 15.43 19.43
CA ALA A 70 2.58 16.48 18.63
C ALA A 70 3.85 17.05 19.28
N ASN A 71 3.93 17.01 20.61
CA ASN A 71 5.07 17.47 21.39
C ASN A 71 6.12 16.38 21.70
N ASP A 72 5.89 15.14 21.23
CA ASP A 72 6.80 14.02 21.49
C ASP A 72 6.96 13.17 20.21
N PRO A 73 7.68 13.69 19.18
CA PRO A 73 7.91 12.97 17.95
C PRO A 73 8.82 11.76 18.17
N PRO A 74 8.55 10.62 17.52
CA PRO A 74 9.38 9.42 17.66
C PRO A 74 10.83 9.67 17.26
N LYS A 75 11.78 9.16 18.04
CA LYS A 75 13.22 9.23 17.74
C LYS A 75 13.59 8.56 16.43
N GLU A 76 12.80 7.57 16.02
CA GLU A 76 12.94 6.82 14.79
C GLU A 76 12.82 7.69 13.54
N ILE A 77 12.13 8.83 13.60
CA ILE A 77 12.04 9.78 12.46
C ILE A 77 13.44 10.16 11.98
N LYS A 78 14.30 10.63 12.89
CA LYS A 78 15.69 10.99 12.56
C LYS A 78 16.50 9.80 12.03
N MET A 79 16.29 8.62 12.62
CA MET A 79 16.94 7.40 12.18
C MET A 79 16.60 7.08 10.72
N TYR A 80 15.32 7.10 10.34
CA TYR A 80 14.88 6.83 8.95
C TYR A 80 15.38 7.89 7.96
N GLN A 81 15.43 9.17 8.37
CA GLN A 81 16.02 10.24 7.56
C GLN A 81 17.52 9.98 7.30
N HIS A 82 18.27 9.57 8.33
CA HIS A 82 19.68 9.19 8.19
C HIS A 82 19.90 7.95 7.31
N MET A 83 18.90 7.06 7.20
CA MET A 83 18.91 5.94 6.26
C MET A 83 18.67 6.35 4.81
N GLY A 84 18.46 7.64 4.53
CA GLY A 84 18.24 8.16 3.18
C GLY A 84 16.79 8.11 2.72
N LEU A 85 15.84 7.78 3.59
CA LEU A 85 14.42 7.77 3.31
C LEU A 85 13.85 9.19 3.33
N THR A 86 12.81 9.42 2.54
CA THR A 86 11.97 10.62 2.68
C THR A 86 10.97 10.35 3.79
N VAL A 87 10.97 11.17 4.83
CA VAL A 87 10.08 11.02 5.98
C VAL A 87 9.17 12.24 6.09
N ILE A 88 7.88 11.98 6.08
CA ILE A 88 6.82 12.95 6.39
C ILE A 88 6.28 12.59 7.76
N ASP A 89 6.30 13.54 8.67
CA ASP A 89 5.80 13.38 10.02
C ASP A 89 4.49 14.17 10.19
N ILE A 90 3.45 13.45 10.62
CA ILE A 90 2.12 14.01 10.82
C ILE A 90 1.58 13.47 12.14
N PRO A 91 1.66 14.25 13.23
CA PRO A 91 1.24 13.78 14.55
C PRO A 91 -0.18 13.21 14.56
N HIS A 92 -1.08 13.85 13.84
CA HIS A 92 -2.48 13.46 13.75
C HIS A 92 -2.95 13.49 12.30
N VAL A 93 -3.63 12.44 11.88
CA VAL A 93 -4.27 12.38 10.55
C VAL A 93 -5.75 12.67 10.73
N GLU A 94 -6.21 13.81 10.20
CA GLU A 94 -7.63 14.13 10.19
C GLU A 94 -8.43 13.09 9.40
N HIS A 95 -9.50 12.61 10.03
CA HIS A 95 -10.35 11.56 9.47
C HIS A 95 -11.46 12.13 8.60
N VAL A 96 -11.20 12.19 7.30
CA VAL A 96 -12.28 12.25 6.32
C VAL A 96 -12.28 10.91 5.57
N GLY A 97 -12.95 9.92 6.12
CA GLY A 97 -12.92 8.55 5.60
C GLY A 97 -11.92 7.63 6.35
N GLY A 98 -11.45 6.56 5.72
CA GLY A 98 -10.54 5.60 6.36
C GLY A 98 -9.14 6.17 6.62
N ILE A 99 -8.64 5.94 7.82
CA ILE A 99 -7.33 6.41 8.30
C ILE A 99 -6.20 6.09 7.30
N ALA A 100 -6.21 4.90 6.73
CA ALA A 100 -5.11 4.42 5.92
C ALA A 100 -4.89 5.25 4.65
N ILE A 101 -5.93 5.60 3.91
CA ILE A 101 -5.76 6.40 2.69
C ILE A 101 -5.34 7.85 3.03
N ALA A 102 -5.95 8.45 4.06
CA ALA A 102 -5.59 9.80 4.50
C ALA A 102 -4.12 9.89 4.93
N ALA A 103 -3.61 8.87 5.62
CA ALA A 103 -2.20 8.80 6.01
C ALA A 103 -1.24 8.68 4.81
N ARG A 104 -1.68 8.16 3.66
CA ARG A 104 -0.84 8.01 2.46
C ARG A 104 -0.74 9.27 1.61
N ILE A 105 -1.79 10.08 1.58
CA ILE A 105 -1.88 11.25 0.68
C ILE A 105 -0.72 12.22 0.85
N PRO A 106 -0.26 12.60 2.04
CA PRO A 106 0.91 13.47 2.20
C PRO A 106 2.16 12.89 1.56
N GLY A 107 2.42 11.59 1.74
CA GLY A 107 3.54 10.90 1.10
C GLY A 107 3.41 10.85 -0.42
N ILE A 108 2.20 10.61 -0.93
CA ILE A 108 1.93 10.61 -2.37
C ILE A 108 2.16 12.01 -2.97
N LYS A 109 1.79 13.08 -2.26
CA LYS A 109 1.99 14.46 -2.72
C LYS A 109 3.48 14.78 -2.91
N VAL A 110 4.34 14.38 -1.98
CA VAL A 110 5.79 14.65 -2.04
C VAL A 110 6.57 13.67 -2.91
N ALA A 111 6.00 12.53 -3.26
CA ALA A 111 6.63 11.53 -4.12
C ALA A 111 7.15 12.13 -5.43
N ASN A 112 8.38 11.80 -5.82
CA ASN A 112 9.01 12.34 -7.04
C ASN A 112 8.67 11.54 -8.29
N SER A 113 8.15 10.31 -8.18
CA SER A 113 7.69 9.53 -9.33
C SER A 113 6.19 9.72 -9.59
N SER A 114 5.81 9.58 -10.86
CA SER A 114 4.40 9.43 -11.25
C SER A 114 3.83 8.04 -10.97
N LYS A 115 4.69 7.03 -10.72
CA LYS A 115 4.35 5.65 -10.44
C LYS A 115 4.43 5.41 -8.94
N ILE A 116 3.29 5.29 -8.27
CA ILE A 116 3.20 5.14 -6.81
C ILE A 116 2.89 3.69 -6.47
N ILE A 117 3.73 3.09 -5.64
CA ILE A 117 3.52 1.75 -5.07
C ILE A 117 3.16 1.92 -3.60
N LEU A 118 2.16 1.20 -3.13
CA LEU A 118 1.60 1.36 -1.79
C LEU A 118 1.65 0.04 -1.04
N PHE A 119 2.29 0.07 0.14
CA PHE A 119 2.34 -1.05 1.08
C PHE A 119 1.87 -0.58 2.46
N ASP A 120 1.32 -1.50 3.25
CA ASP A 120 1.17 -1.33 4.70
C ASP A 120 2.49 -1.66 5.39
N ALA A 121 2.77 -1.05 6.53
CA ALA A 121 4.05 -1.23 7.25
C ALA A 121 4.25 -2.66 7.78
N ASP A 122 3.17 -3.44 7.92
CA ASP A 122 3.18 -4.86 8.33
C ASP A 122 3.30 -5.85 7.16
N CYS A 123 3.59 -5.35 5.95
CA CYS A 123 3.81 -6.21 4.79
C CYS A 123 5.18 -6.90 4.82
N ARG A 124 5.22 -8.07 4.20
CA ARG A 124 6.42 -8.81 3.84
C ARG A 124 6.42 -9.05 2.34
N ILE A 125 7.57 -8.88 1.71
CA ILE A 125 7.72 -9.02 0.27
C ILE A 125 8.81 -10.05 0.00
N PRO A 126 8.44 -11.31 -0.31
CA PRO A 126 9.40 -12.38 -0.54
C PRO A 126 10.35 -12.11 -1.71
N ASP A 127 9.82 -11.58 -2.82
CA ASP A 127 10.61 -11.17 -3.99
C ASP A 127 10.30 -9.71 -4.37
N PRO A 128 11.00 -8.74 -3.77
CA PRO A 128 10.79 -7.32 -4.08
C PRO A 128 11.20 -6.97 -5.51
N THR A 129 12.16 -7.67 -6.10
CA THR A 129 12.62 -7.39 -7.46
C THR A 129 11.55 -7.74 -8.49
N ALA A 130 11.01 -8.95 -8.42
CA ALA A 130 9.92 -9.36 -9.31
C ALA A 130 8.69 -8.46 -9.14
N LEU A 131 8.27 -8.20 -7.88
CA LEU A 131 7.07 -7.43 -7.59
C LEU A 131 7.16 -5.98 -8.08
N ILE A 132 8.24 -5.28 -7.74
CA ILE A 132 8.40 -3.85 -8.08
C ILE A 132 8.55 -3.69 -9.59
N ASN A 133 9.34 -4.55 -10.25
CA ASN A 133 9.50 -4.53 -11.69
C ASN A 133 8.20 -4.81 -12.43
N TRP A 134 7.40 -5.76 -11.92
CA TRP A 134 6.08 -6.02 -12.49
C TRP A 134 5.17 -4.77 -12.39
N TYR A 135 5.12 -4.09 -11.24
CA TYR A 135 4.36 -2.86 -11.10
C TYR A 135 4.80 -1.77 -12.08
N ILE A 136 6.12 -1.54 -12.21
CA ILE A 136 6.67 -0.53 -13.12
C ILE A 136 6.29 -0.86 -14.57
N GLN A 137 6.43 -2.13 -14.97
CA GLN A 137 6.07 -2.59 -16.31
C GLN A 137 4.60 -2.34 -16.63
N GLN A 138 3.68 -2.57 -15.68
CA GLN A 138 2.26 -2.31 -15.93
C GLN A 138 2.00 -0.84 -16.28
N PHE A 139 2.71 0.10 -15.66
CA PHE A 139 2.58 1.52 -16.01
C PHE A 139 3.19 1.85 -17.37
N ASP A 140 4.27 1.18 -17.75
CA ASP A 140 4.87 1.32 -19.07
C ASP A 140 3.92 0.76 -20.14
N ASP A 141 3.13 -0.26 -19.81
CA ASP A 141 2.05 -0.82 -20.62
C ASP A 141 0.73 -0.03 -20.53
N ASN A 142 0.79 1.21 -20.01
CA ASN A 142 -0.34 2.15 -19.91
C ASN A 142 -1.52 1.69 -19.04
N TYR A 143 -1.26 0.92 -17.97
CA TYR A 143 -2.25 0.72 -16.92
C TYR A 143 -2.25 1.88 -15.92
N ASP A 144 -3.41 2.14 -15.30
CA ASP A 144 -3.59 3.20 -14.32
C ASP A 144 -3.49 2.69 -12.89
N LEU A 145 -3.82 1.42 -12.69
CA LEU A 145 -3.71 0.69 -11.43
C LEU A 145 -3.23 -0.73 -11.70
N ALA A 146 -2.32 -1.20 -10.88
CA ALA A 146 -1.88 -2.59 -10.86
C ALA A 146 -1.95 -3.14 -9.44
N TYR A 147 -2.34 -4.40 -9.25
CA TYR A 147 -2.35 -5.03 -7.93
C TYR A 147 -2.14 -6.54 -8.02
N THR A 148 -1.67 -7.13 -6.92
CA THR A 148 -1.29 -8.54 -6.89
C THR A 148 -2.09 -9.33 -5.85
N HIS A 149 -1.80 -10.62 -5.74
CA HIS A 149 -2.36 -11.46 -4.71
C HIS A 149 -1.78 -11.10 -3.33
N VAL A 150 -2.64 -11.13 -2.30
CA VAL A 150 -2.22 -10.99 -0.90
C VAL A 150 -2.48 -12.30 -0.19
N ASN A 151 -1.47 -12.76 0.54
CA ASN A 151 -1.60 -13.86 1.48
C ASN A 151 -1.33 -13.35 2.91
N TYR A 152 -1.53 -14.20 3.91
CA TYR A 152 -1.50 -13.81 5.31
C TYR A 152 -0.45 -14.58 6.08
N THR A 153 0.33 -13.86 6.91
CA THR A 153 1.18 -14.40 7.97
C THR A 153 0.42 -14.40 9.30
N ASP A 154 1.00 -14.95 10.34
CA ASP A 154 0.53 -14.88 11.73
C ASP A 154 -0.98 -15.22 11.94
N LEU A 155 -1.51 -16.12 11.12
CA LEU A 155 -2.88 -16.58 11.27
C LEU A 155 -3.03 -17.35 12.59
N PRO A 156 -4.08 -17.04 13.38
CA PRO A 156 -4.40 -17.85 14.54
C PRO A 156 -4.59 -19.33 14.14
N PRO A 157 -4.16 -20.30 14.95
CA PRO A 157 -4.34 -21.71 14.64
C PRO A 157 -5.83 -22.10 14.67
N GLY A 158 -6.22 -23.08 13.87
CA GLY A 158 -7.54 -23.67 13.92
C GLY A 158 -8.25 -23.78 12.57
N ILE A 159 -9.12 -24.77 12.45
CA ILE A 159 -9.87 -25.07 11.23
C ILE A 159 -10.80 -23.91 10.88
N SER A 160 -11.46 -23.30 11.86
CA SER A 160 -12.38 -22.18 11.68
C SER A 160 -11.68 -20.96 11.01
N VAL A 161 -10.40 -20.69 11.35
CA VAL A 161 -9.62 -19.63 10.72
C VAL A 161 -9.32 -19.96 9.27
N LYS A 162 -8.91 -21.22 8.99
CA LYS A 162 -8.65 -21.69 7.62
C LYS A 162 -9.90 -21.57 6.73
N VAL A 163 -11.06 -21.93 7.25
CA VAL A 163 -12.33 -21.82 6.52
C VAL A 163 -12.69 -20.35 6.28
N ARG A 164 -12.55 -19.46 7.27
CA ARG A 164 -12.77 -18.01 7.08
C ARG A 164 -11.84 -17.43 6.03
N MET A 165 -10.57 -17.83 6.05
CA MET A 165 -9.60 -17.42 5.04
C MET A 165 -10.01 -17.90 3.65
N PHE A 166 -10.41 -19.15 3.52
CA PHE A 166 -10.90 -19.70 2.24
C PHE A 166 -12.12 -18.92 1.73
N VAL A 167 -13.14 -18.69 2.57
CA VAL A 167 -14.33 -17.90 2.21
C VAL A 167 -13.93 -16.48 1.78
N HIS A 168 -12.98 -15.87 2.48
CA HIS A 168 -12.48 -14.54 2.11
C HIS A 168 -11.81 -14.54 0.72
N HIS A 169 -10.93 -15.51 0.44
CA HIS A 169 -10.27 -15.63 -0.87
C HIS A 169 -11.25 -15.98 -1.98
N ALA A 170 -12.18 -16.88 -1.74
CA ALA A 170 -13.25 -17.22 -2.69
C ALA A 170 -14.12 -16.01 -3.01
N SER A 171 -14.50 -15.21 -2.00
CA SER A 171 -15.23 -13.95 -2.18
C SER A 171 -14.44 -12.92 -3.01
N ARG A 172 -13.11 -12.84 -2.84
CA ARG A 172 -12.26 -11.96 -3.67
C ARG A 172 -12.19 -12.46 -5.10
N TRP A 173 -12.00 -13.77 -5.29
CA TRP A 173 -12.00 -14.40 -6.59
C TRP A 173 -13.33 -14.14 -7.33
N PHE A 174 -14.47 -14.41 -6.69
CA PHE A 174 -15.81 -14.20 -7.25
C PHE A 174 -16.01 -12.74 -7.67
N ARG A 175 -15.68 -11.77 -6.81
CA ARG A 175 -15.79 -10.35 -7.15
C ARG A 175 -14.96 -9.98 -8.36
N ARG A 176 -13.72 -10.48 -8.44
CA ARG A 176 -12.83 -10.17 -9.55
C ARG A 176 -13.22 -10.85 -10.84
N GLN A 177 -13.49 -12.15 -10.80
CA GLN A 177 -13.72 -12.95 -12.02
C GLN A 177 -15.16 -12.86 -12.54
N ILE A 178 -16.13 -12.84 -11.63
CA ILE A 178 -17.55 -12.88 -12.01
C ILE A 178 -18.14 -11.47 -12.07
N LEU A 179 -17.91 -10.65 -11.05
CA LEU A 179 -18.46 -9.31 -10.99
C LEU A 179 -17.56 -8.25 -11.64
N GLY A 180 -16.35 -8.63 -12.06
CA GLY A 180 -15.35 -7.72 -12.62
C GLY A 180 -14.96 -6.59 -11.67
N ILE A 181 -15.09 -6.76 -10.35
CA ILE A 181 -14.79 -5.74 -9.35
C ILE A 181 -13.33 -5.90 -8.89
N PRO A 182 -12.46 -4.89 -9.10
CA PRO A 182 -11.09 -4.94 -8.64
C PRO A 182 -11.02 -5.10 -7.11
N THR A 183 -10.08 -5.94 -6.64
CA THR A 183 -9.95 -6.26 -5.20
C THR A 183 -8.63 -5.79 -4.62
N SER A 184 -8.10 -4.64 -5.10
CA SER A 184 -6.92 -3.99 -4.52
C SER A 184 -7.12 -3.68 -3.03
N ARG A 185 -6.02 -3.63 -2.28
CA ARG A 185 -5.98 -3.33 -0.83
C ARG A 185 -4.80 -2.43 -0.57
N GLY A 186 -4.77 -1.75 0.58
CA GLY A 186 -3.67 -0.90 0.99
C GLY A 186 -2.29 -1.55 0.95
N SER A 187 -2.24 -2.86 1.14
CA SER A 187 -1.00 -3.63 1.20
C SER A 187 -0.42 -4.08 -0.15
N ASN A 188 -1.09 -3.88 -1.28
CA ASN A 188 -0.67 -4.57 -2.51
C ASN A 188 -1.08 -3.92 -3.82
N TYR A 189 -1.01 -2.62 -3.95
CA TYR A 189 -1.32 -1.99 -5.23
C TYR A 189 -0.34 -0.88 -5.60
N ALA A 190 -0.26 -0.62 -6.89
CA ALA A 190 0.40 0.54 -7.45
C ALA A 190 -0.60 1.33 -8.30
N VAL A 191 -0.45 2.66 -8.35
CA VAL A 191 -1.38 3.57 -9.01
C VAL A 191 -0.64 4.81 -9.53
N ARG A 192 -1.13 5.41 -10.63
CA ARG A 192 -0.59 6.68 -11.12
C ARG A 192 -0.87 7.81 -10.12
N LYS A 193 0.16 8.60 -9.78
CA LYS A 193 0.09 9.70 -8.80
C LYS A 193 -1.07 10.65 -9.08
N LYS A 194 -1.17 11.16 -10.30
CA LYS A 194 -2.25 12.07 -10.70
C LYS A 194 -3.63 11.47 -10.46
N PHE A 195 -3.79 10.20 -10.79
CA PHE A 195 -5.07 9.49 -10.70
C PHE A 195 -5.56 9.34 -9.26
N ILE A 196 -4.68 8.88 -8.35
CA ILE A 196 -5.07 8.69 -6.94
C ILE A 196 -5.34 10.03 -6.24
N LEU A 197 -4.57 11.07 -6.53
CA LEU A 197 -4.79 12.39 -5.96
C LEU A 197 -6.11 13.00 -6.42
N GLN A 198 -6.47 12.84 -7.70
CA GLN A 198 -7.76 13.27 -8.24
C GLN A 198 -8.91 12.55 -7.56
N LEU A 199 -8.88 11.20 -7.51
CA LEU A 199 -9.94 10.42 -6.87
C LEU A 199 -10.11 10.75 -5.39
N PHE A 200 -9.01 11.06 -4.69
CA PHE A 200 -9.06 11.51 -3.29
C PHE A 200 -9.73 12.88 -3.16
N ALA A 201 -9.33 13.85 -3.97
CA ALA A 201 -9.92 15.20 -3.98
C ALA A 201 -11.41 15.18 -4.30
N GLU A 202 -11.86 14.25 -5.17
CA GLU A 202 -13.26 14.02 -5.50
C GLU A 202 -14.04 13.28 -4.40
N GLY A 203 -13.40 12.87 -3.29
CA GLY A 203 -14.01 12.09 -2.20
C GLY A 203 -14.44 10.67 -2.60
N ARG A 204 -13.90 10.11 -3.69
CA ARG A 204 -14.30 8.81 -4.24
C ARG A 204 -13.60 7.63 -3.58
N ILE A 205 -12.52 7.85 -2.85
CA ILE A 205 -11.70 6.82 -2.21
C ILE A 205 -11.58 7.05 -0.69
N PRO A 206 -12.67 6.94 0.08
CA PRO A 206 -12.60 7.08 1.54
C PRO A 206 -11.71 6.01 2.21
N TYR A 207 -11.49 4.86 1.56
CA TYR A 207 -10.63 3.78 2.06
C TYR A 207 -9.81 3.17 0.92
N ASP A 208 -8.65 2.59 1.23
CA ASP A 208 -7.77 1.93 0.24
C ASP A 208 -8.46 0.88 -0.63
N ILE A 209 -9.39 0.13 -0.03
CA ILE A 209 -10.15 -0.90 -0.76
C ILE A 209 -11.06 -0.34 -1.86
N HIS A 210 -11.27 0.96 -1.87
CA HIS A 210 -12.11 1.64 -2.85
C HIS A 210 -11.33 2.10 -4.09
N VAL A 211 -10.02 2.13 -4.01
CA VAL A 211 -9.16 2.62 -5.10
C VAL A 211 -9.42 1.84 -6.39
N GLY A 212 -9.37 0.51 -6.35
CA GLY A 212 -9.63 -0.30 -7.54
C GLY A 212 -11.01 -0.06 -8.18
N PRO A 213 -12.12 -0.17 -7.42
CA PRO A 213 -13.46 0.15 -7.92
C PRO A 213 -13.59 1.59 -8.43
N ALA A 214 -12.97 2.57 -7.78
CA ALA A 214 -13.00 3.96 -8.21
C ALA A 214 -12.27 4.16 -9.54
N VAL A 215 -11.06 3.58 -9.70
CA VAL A 215 -10.31 3.58 -10.95
C VAL A 215 -11.15 2.94 -12.07
N LYS A 216 -11.75 1.78 -11.82
CA LYS A 216 -12.61 1.12 -12.81
C LYS A 216 -13.81 1.99 -13.23
N SER A 217 -14.46 2.65 -12.28
CA SER A 217 -15.66 3.48 -12.55
C SER A 217 -15.35 4.76 -13.34
N THR A 218 -14.10 5.15 -13.46
CA THR A 218 -13.64 6.25 -14.34
C THR A 218 -13.12 5.78 -15.69
N GLY A 219 -13.20 4.48 -15.97
CA GLY A 219 -12.68 3.90 -17.22
C GLY A 219 -11.18 3.60 -17.20
N GLY A 220 -10.52 3.72 -16.04
CA GLY A 220 -9.09 3.44 -15.90
C GLY A 220 -8.75 1.97 -16.14
N LYS A 221 -7.60 1.71 -16.74
CA LYS A 221 -7.08 0.38 -17.04
C LYS A 221 -6.45 -0.25 -15.81
N ILE A 222 -6.82 -1.50 -15.52
CA ILE A 222 -6.40 -2.19 -14.30
C ILE A 222 -5.74 -3.52 -14.64
N ALA A 223 -4.51 -3.72 -14.14
CA ALA A 223 -3.79 -4.99 -14.19
C ALA A 223 -3.93 -5.76 -12.87
N TYR A 224 -4.01 -7.08 -12.96
CA TYR A 224 -3.96 -8.00 -11.82
C TYR A 224 -3.07 -9.18 -12.12
N SER A 225 -2.24 -9.56 -11.15
CA SER A 225 -1.51 -10.83 -11.17
C SER A 225 -1.76 -11.64 -9.91
N GLY A 226 -1.95 -12.95 -10.11
CA GLY A 226 -1.99 -13.95 -9.04
C GLY A 226 -0.74 -14.82 -8.97
N ALA A 227 0.31 -14.45 -9.68
CA ALA A 227 1.58 -15.18 -9.73
C ALA A 227 2.22 -15.26 -8.33
N LYS A 228 2.82 -16.42 -8.02
CA LYS A 228 3.33 -16.72 -6.66
C LYS A 228 4.51 -15.82 -6.28
N GLU A 229 5.35 -15.48 -7.22
CA GLU A 229 6.50 -14.59 -7.05
C GLU A 229 6.11 -13.14 -6.78
N LEU A 230 4.87 -12.76 -7.12
CA LEU A 230 4.34 -11.41 -6.91
C LEU A 230 3.46 -11.29 -5.66
N VAL A 231 3.48 -12.30 -4.79
CA VAL A 231 2.66 -12.30 -3.59
C VAL A 231 3.16 -11.28 -2.56
N VAL A 232 2.24 -10.54 -1.97
CA VAL A 232 2.49 -9.73 -0.77
C VAL A 232 1.92 -10.47 0.44
N LEU A 233 2.69 -10.59 1.49
CA LEU A 233 2.25 -11.15 2.76
C LEU A 233 1.91 -10.01 3.71
N THR A 234 0.82 -10.12 4.47
CA THR A 234 0.40 -9.14 5.49
C THR A 234 -0.14 -9.85 6.72
N SER A 235 -0.38 -9.13 7.81
CA SER A 235 -0.90 -9.73 9.03
C SER A 235 -2.29 -10.36 8.84
N GLY A 236 -2.45 -11.57 9.36
CA GLY A 236 -3.71 -12.30 9.40
C GLY A 236 -4.62 -11.94 10.59
N ARG A 237 -4.23 -10.95 11.41
CA ARG A 237 -5.00 -10.53 12.62
C ARG A 237 -6.47 -10.21 12.36
N PHE A 238 -6.82 -9.81 11.13
CA PHE A 238 -8.21 -9.57 10.74
C PHE A 238 -9.11 -10.82 10.88
N PHE A 239 -8.53 -12.03 10.83
CA PHE A 239 -9.30 -13.28 10.96
C PHE A 239 -9.50 -13.74 12.41
N ALA A 240 -8.87 -13.08 13.38
CA ALA A 240 -9.00 -13.44 14.80
C ALA A 240 -10.42 -13.22 15.38
N PRO A 241 -11.15 -12.10 15.09
CA PRO A 241 -12.42 -11.78 15.75
C PRO A 241 -13.61 -12.71 15.43
N GLY A 242 -13.49 -13.63 14.47
CA GLY A 242 -14.54 -14.62 14.19
C GLY A 242 -15.42 -14.31 12.99
N TRP A 243 -16.49 -15.10 12.82
CA TRP A 243 -17.39 -15.06 11.65
C TRP A 243 -18.21 -13.77 11.53
N LYS A 244 -18.66 -13.22 12.65
CA LYS A 244 -19.46 -11.99 12.67
C LYS A 244 -18.76 -10.86 11.94
N VAL A 245 -17.51 -10.59 12.30
CA VAL A 245 -16.71 -9.52 11.69
C VAL A 245 -16.45 -9.77 10.20
N LEU A 246 -16.21 -11.03 9.80
CA LEU A 246 -16.05 -11.37 8.39
C LEU A 246 -17.33 -11.11 7.59
N ILE A 247 -18.49 -11.53 8.11
CA ILE A 247 -19.78 -11.33 7.44
C ILE A 247 -20.10 -9.83 7.33
N GLU A 248 -19.97 -9.07 8.42
CA GLU A 248 -20.18 -7.62 8.42
C GLU A 248 -19.28 -6.92 7.41
N TYR A 249 -18.01 -7.29 7.35
CA TYR A 249 -17.07 -6.77 6.37
C TYR A 249 -17.46 -7.10 4.92
N LEU A 250 -17.91 -8.32 4.64
CA LEU A 250 -18.36 -8.72 3.29
C LEU A 250 -19.63 -7.99 2.86
N LEU A 251 -20.59 -7.84 3.77
CA LEU A 251 -21.84 -7.10 3.53
C LEU A 251 -21.56 -5.60 3.30
N TRP A 252 -20.73 -4.99 4.15
CA TRP A 252 -20.32 -3.61 4.02
C TRP A 252 -19.64 -3.33 2.66
N ARG A 253 -18.71 -4.20 2.25
CA ARG A 253 -18.05 -4.09 0.94
C ARG A 253 -19.04 -4.20 -0.21
N THR A 254 -19.97 -5.12 -0.15
CA THR A 254 -20.97 -5.32 -1.22
C THR A 254 -21.91 -4.11 -1.35
N GLY A 255 -22.38 -3.58 -0.24
CA GLY A 255 -23.21 -2.37 -0.20
C GLY A 255 -22.47 -1.13 -0.74
N TYR A 256 -21.20 -1.01 -0.44
CA TYR A 256 -20.34 0.08 -0.95
C TYR A 256 -20.17 -0.02 -2.49
N TYR A 257 -19.82 -1.19 -3.00
CA TYR A 257 -19.67 -1.37 -4.45
C TYR A 257 -20.93 -1.04 -5.25
N ARG A 258 -22.10 -1.39 -4.73
CA ARG A 258 -23.38 -1.01 -5.35
C ARG A 258 -23.55 0.51 -5.44
N ARG A 259 -23.07 1.27 -4.47
CA ARG A 259 -23.13 2.74 -4.45
C ARG A 259 -22.15 3.36 -5.44
N ILE A 260 -20.90 2.93 -5.47
CA ILE A 260 -19.86 3.46 -6.37
C ILE A 260 -20.20 3.16 -7.84
N LEU A 261 -20.62 1.95 -8.16
CA LEU A 261 -20.94 1.56 -9.53
C LEU A 261 -22.19 2.26 -10.07
N LYS A 262 -23.09 2.73 -9.18
CA LYS A 262 -24.27 3.52 -9.55
C LYS A 262 -24.00 5.03 -9.60
N ALA A 263 -22.93 5.51 -8.97
CA ALA A 263 -22.59 6.91 -8.98
C ALA A 263 -22.07 7.33 -10.36
N LYS A 264 -22.84 8.15 -11.10
CA LYS A 264 -22.37 8.77 -12.34
C LYS A 264 -21.12 9.62 -12.03
N PRO A 265 -20.08 9.58 -12.89
CA PRO A 265 -18.92 10.43 -12.71
C PRO A 265 -19.36 11.91 -12.72
N LYS A 266 -19.06 12.64 -11.65
CA LYS A 266 -19.16 14.09 -11.70
C LYS A 266 -18.10 14.56 -12.72
N LYS A 267 -18.52 15.29 -13.74
CA LYS A 267 -17.60 15.93 -14.68
C LYS A 267 -16.64 16.78 -13.85
N ALA A 268 -15.34 16.47 -13.90
CA ALA A 268 -14.33 17.32 -13.30
C ALA A 268 -14.39 18.70 -14.00
N VAL A 269 -14.62 19.75 -13.23
CA VAL A 269 -14.35 21.12 -13.69
C VAL A 269 -12.83 21.21 -13.67
N ILE A 270 -12.23 21.10 -14.83
CA ILE A 270 -10.80 21.41 -15.04
C ILE A 270 -10.77 22.93 -15.13
N GLU A 271 -10.48 23.59 -14.01
CA GLU A 271 -9.97 24.95 -14.07
C GLU A 271 -8.56 24.86 -14.64
N GLN A 272 -8.38 25.56 -15.77
CA GLN A 272 -7.14 25.69 -16.54
C GLN A 272 -6.08 26.47 -15.75
#